data_6773adc5ab52a0cf4e1c439e74cb0132
#
_entry.id   6773adc5ab52a0cf4e1c439e74cb0132
#
_cell.length_a   1.000
_cell.length_b   1.000
_cell.length_c   1.000
_cell.angle_alpha   90.00
_cell.angle_beta   90.00
_cell.angle_gamma   90.00
#
_symmetry.space_group_name_H-M   'P 1'
#
loop_
_entity.id
_entity.type
_entity.pdbx_description
1 polymer ?
#
loop_
_entity_poly.entity_id
_entity_poly.type
_entity_poly.pdbx_seq_one_letter_code
_entity_poly.pdbx_strand_id
1 'polypeptide(L)'
;ITGEWGHNQIPSVCINGTQIKKTNLRVGEIENYVAGLGLSKAFKHKFKKDLPANRIFERYRKHDLDAEKLIDEYKDKLAMSLATVVNIIDPDVFVFGGGVSNEIDFLDEIKQKMKKFVAGGEFEGTFLKPKFGDASGVRGAARLARTTNY
;
A
#
# COMPACT_ATOMS: atom_id res chain seq x y z
N ILE A 1 0.32 7.30 -21.95
CA ILE A 1 -0.17 7.67 -20.60
C ILE A 1 -0.19 6.39 -19.80
N THR A 2 0.57 6.36 -18.72
CA THR A 2 0.60 5.25 -17.78
C THR A 2 -0.46 5.46 -16.70
N GLY A 3 -1.07 4.38 -16.21
CA GLY A 3 -1.98 4.46 -15.08
C GLY A 3 -1.22 4.76 -13.80
N GLU A 4 -1.80 5.60 -12.94
CA GLU A 4 -1.26 5.99 -11.64
C GLU A 4 -2.26 5.59 -10.55
N TRP A 5 -2.23 4.32 -10.17
CA TRP A 5 -3.16 3.77 -9.19
C TRP A 5 -3.10 4.48 -7.84
N GLY A 6 -1.91 4.89 -7.39
CA GLY A 6 -1.72 5.60 -6.12
C GLY A 6 -2.47 6.93 -6.03
N HIS A 7 -2.78 7.56 -7.16
CA HIS A 7 -3.55 8.80 -7.25
C HIS A 7 -5.06 8.59 -7.29
N ASN A 8 -5.55 7.35 -7.34
CA ASN A 8 -6.98 7.09 -7.19
C ASN A 8 -7.41 7.33 -5.74
N GLN A 9 -8.69 7.67 -5.60
CA GLN A 9 -9.28 7.81 -4.26
C GLN A 9 -9.42 6.44 -3.61
N ILE A 10 -9.07 6.36 -2.33
CA ILE A 10 -9.37 5.18 -1.53
C ILE A 10 -10.90 5.03 -1.46
N PRO A 11 -11.45 3.83 -1.66
CA PRO A 11 -12.88 3.63 -1.48
C PRO A 11 -13.27 4.11 -0.09
N SER A 12 -14.14 5.11 -0.01
CA SER A 12 -14.56 5.66 1.27
C SER A 12 -15.56 4.72 1.94
N VAL A 13 -15.04 3.73 2.60
CA VAL A 13 -15.80 3.08 3.66
C VAL A 13 -15.63 3.95 4.89
N CYS A 14 -16.72 4.39 5.51
CA CYS A 14 -16.70 4.96 6.84
C CYS A 14 -16.18 3.88 7.82
N ILE A 15 -14.87 3.76 7.94
CA ILE A 15 -14.27 2.99 9.01
C ILE A 15 -14.45 3.84 10.26
N ASN A 16 -15.40 3.44 11.11
CA ASN A 16 -15.73 4.08 12.38
C ASN A 16 -16.33 5.51 12.32
N GLY A 17 -17.14 5.82 11.30
CA GLY A 17 -17.94 7.06 11.30
C GLY A 17 -17.16 8.36 11.11
N THR A 18 -15.87 8.31 10.88
CA THR A 18 -15.05 9.49 10.66
C THR A 18 -15.03 9.85 9.18
N GLN A 19 -15.88 10.82 8.79
CA GLN A 19 -15.76 11.43 7.47
C GLN A 19 -14.38 12.10 7.33
N ILE A 20 -13.64 11.74 6.29
CA ILE A 20 -12.41 12.45 5.92
C ILE A 20 -12.82 13.84 5.44
N LYS A 21 -12.57 14.87 6.25
CA LYS A 21 -12.76 16.24 5.82
C LYS A 21 -11.88 16.55 4.63
N LYS A 22 -12.48 16.90 3.50
CA LYS A 22 -11.78 17.38 2.30
C LYS A 22 -11.04 18.68 2.63
N THR A 23 -9.76 18.63 2.89
CA THR A 23 -8.96 19.83 3.18
C THR A 23 -7.98 20.21 2.08
N ASN A 24 -7.67 19.31 1.12
CA ASN A 24 -6.80 19.58 -0.03
C ASN A 24 -7.16 18.67 -1.23
N LEU A 25 -6.77 19.08 -2.44
CA LEU A 25 -7.03 18.40 -3.71
C LEU A 25 -6.52 16.95 -3.80
N ARG A 26 -5.65 16.53 -2.87
CA ARG A 26 -5.06 15.18 -2.81
C ARG A 26 -5.44 14.38 -1.56
N VAL A 27 -6.42 14.84 -0.81
CA VAL A 27 -6.93 14.10 0.35
C VAL A 27 -7.74 12.91 -0.14
N GLY A 28 -7.40 11.73 0.35
CA GLY A 28 -8.08 10.48 -0.02
C GLY A 28 -7.37 9.64 -1.07
N GLU A 29 -6.27 10.13 -1.68
CA GLU A 29 -5.47 9.32 -2.60
C GLU A 29 -4.83 8.12 -1.88
N ILE A 30 -4.82 6.98 -2.56
CA ILE A 30 -4.28 5.71 -2.03
C ILE A 30 -2.84 5.89 -1.53
N GLU A 31 -2.00 6.60 -2.28
CA GLU A 31 -0.60 6.86 -1.93
C GLU A 31 -0.43 7.49 -0.54
N ASN A 32 -1.34 8.38 -0.14
CA ASN A 32 -1.29 9.02 1.19
C ASN A 32 -1.51 8.04 2.35
N TYR A 33 -1.97 6.83 2.07
CA TYR A 33 -2.22 5.81 3.09
C TYR A 33 -1.25 4.63 3.01
N VAL A 34 -0.81 4.28 1.79
CA VAL A 34 -0.02 3.06 1.58
C VAL A 34 1.46 3.32 1.31
N ALA A 35 1.86 4.55 0.99
CA ALA A 35 3.27 4.92 0.85
C ALA A 35 3.90 5.24 2.21
N GLY A 36 5.23 5.08 2.30
CA GLY A 36 5.97 5.31 3.54
C GLY A 36 5.82 6.72 4.13
N LEU A 37 5.77 7.74 3.26
CA LEU A 37 5.54 9.12 3.70
C LEU A 37 4.15 9.30 4.31
N GLY A 38 3.14 8.67 3.72
CA GLY A 38 1.77 8.68 4.23
C GLY A 38 1.67 8.02 5.61
N LEU A 39 2.32 6.87 5.78
CA LEU A 39 2.40 6.16 7.05
C LEU A 39 3.06 7.01 8.15
N SER A 40 4.20 7.66 7.84
CA SER A 40 4.90 8.56 8.77
C SER A 40 4.02 9.75 9.19
N LYS A 41 3.33 10.40 8.23
CA LYS A 41 2.40 11.50 8.52
C LYS A 41 1.23 11.04 9.39
N ALA A 42 0.66 9.87 9.11
CA ALA A 42 -0.43 9.31 9.89
C ALA A 42 -0.02 9.00 11.32
N PHE A 43 1.19 8.43 11.52
CA PHE A 43 1.74 8.16 12.85
C PHE A 43 1.94 9.46 13.65
N LYS A 44 2.58 10.46 13.04
CA LYS A 44 2.78 11.78 13.63
C LYS A 44 1.46 12.45 14.02
N HIS A 45 0.47 12.42 13.13
CA HIS A 45 -0.83 13.02 13.40
C HIS A 45 -1.56 12.34 14.56
N LYS A 46 -1.56 10.99 14.58
CA LYS A 46 -2.35 10.19 15.52
C LYS A 46 -1.70 10.12 16.91
N PHE A 47 -0.39 9.92 16.95
CA PHE A 47 0.35 9.65 18.21
C PHE A 47 1.28 10.79 18.63
N LYS A 48 1.34 11.89 17.85
CA LYS A 48 2.20 13.07 18.12
C LYS A 48 3.70 12.73 18.19
N LYS A 49 4.10 11.63 17.55
CA LYS A 49 5.50 11.15 17.46
C LYS A 49 5.93 11.18 16.01
N ASP A 50 7.07 11.80 15.70
CA ASP A 50 7.62 11.90 14.34
C ASP A 50 8.58 10.75 14.09
N LEU A 51 8.16 9.79 13.29
CA LEU A 51 8.93 8.59 12.97
C LEU A 51 8.86 8.30 11.46
N PRO A 52 9.98 7.90 10.83
CA PRO A 52 9.98 7.38 9.48
C PRO A 52 9.35 5.97 9.43
N ALA A 53 8.83 5.59 8.27
CA ALA A 53 8.06 4.36 8.10
C ALA A 53 8.82 3.10 8.57
N ASN A 54 10.11 2.96 8.25
CA ASN A 54 10.93 1.82 8.69
C ASN A 54 10.98 1.69 10.23
N ARG A 55 11.04 2.82 10.97
CA ARG A 55 11.00 2.81 12.42
C ARG A 55 9.63 2.44 12.97
N ILE A 56 8.55 2.77 12.26
CA ILE A 56 7.20 2.36 12.63
C ILE A 56 7.08 0.83 12.49
N PHE A 57 7.56 0.25 11.38
CA PHE A 57 7.60 -1.21 11.19
C PHE A 57 8.51 -1.91 12.20
N GLU A 58 9.65 -1.33 12.54
CA GLU A 58 10.51 -1.85 13.60
C GLU A 58 9.79 -1.91 14.95
N ARG A 59 9.02 -0.87 15.31
CA ARG A 59 8.20 -0.84 16.53
C ARG A 59 7.06 -1.85 16.47
N TYR A 60 6.42 -2.00 15.32
CA TYR A 60 5.38 -3.01 15.09
C TYR A 60 5.91 -4.42 15.39
N ARG A 61 7.10 -4.77 14.87
CA ARG A 61 7.75 -6.06 15.16
C ARG A 61 8.13 -6.26 16.62
N LYS A 62 8.19 -5.18 17.41
CA LYS A 62 8.42 -5.21 18.86
C LYS A 62 7.13 -5.10 19.68
N HIS A 63 5.98 -5.27 19.05
CA HIS A 63 4.66 -5.20 19.69
C HIS A 63 4.35 -3.86 20.39
N ASP A 64 4.83 -2.74 19.81
CA ASP A 64 4.44 -1.40 20.23
C ASP A 64 2.98 -1.14 19.86
N LEU A 65 2.13 -0.85 20.84
CA LEU A 65 0.68 -0.71 20.66
C LEU A 65 0.27 0.39 19.67
N ASP A 66 1.01 1.52 19.64
CA ASP A 66 0.74 2.61 18.71
C ASP A 66 1.05 2.16 17.27
N ALA A 67 2.16 1.44 17.09
CA ALA A 67 2.57 0.92 15.79
C ALA A 67 1.64 -0.20 15.31
N GLU A 68 1.26 -1.15 16.18
CA GLU A 68 0.30 -2.21 15.85
C GLU A 68 -1.02 -1.64 15.35
N LYS A 69 -1.59 -0.68 16.07
CA LYS A 69 -2.83 -0.01 15.70
C LYS A 69 -2.76 0.67 14.33
N LEU A 70 -1.64 1.34 14.02
CA LEU A 70 -1.47 1.99 12.72
C LEU A 70 -1.25 0.98 11.60
N ILE A 71 -0.46 -0.07 11.83
CA ILE A 71 -0.20 -1.10 10.83
C ILE A 71 -1.45 -1.92 10.50
N ASP A 72 -2.33 -2.17 11.48
CA ASP A 72 -3.61 -2.81 11.20
C ASP A 72 -4.51 -1.94 10.31
N GLU A 73 -4.59 -0.64 10.57
CA GLU A 73 -5.29 0.29 9.69
C GLU A 73 -4.65 0.37 8.28
N TYR A 74 -3.33 0.29 8.21
CA TYR A 74 -2.58 0.23 6.96
C TYR A 74 -2.94 -1.02 6.15
N LYS A 75 -2.96 -2.20 6.80
CA LYS A 75 -3.34 -3.47 6.17
C LYS A 75 -4.76 -3.40 5.58
N ASP A 76 -5.71 -2.83 6.32
CA ASP A 76 -7.09 -2.70 5.85
C ASP A 76 -7.20 -1.77 4.63
N LYS A 77 -6.51 -0.63 4.66
CA LYS A 77 -6.50 0.33 3.56
C LYS A 77 -5.83 -0.24 2.32
N LEU A 78 -4.70 -0.93 2.49
CA LEU A 78 -4.01 -1.58 1.38
C LEU A 78 -4.88 -2.69 0.77
N ALA A 79 -5.47 -3.55 1.58
CA ALA A 79 -6.36 -4.61 1.13
C ALA A 79 -7.55 -4.07 0.34
N MET A 80 -8.23 -3.04 0.86
CA MET A 80 -9.35 -2.37 0.17
C MET A 80 -8.92 -1.77 -1.16
N SER A 81 -7.75 -1.13 -1.19
CA SER A 81 -7.24 -0.49 -2.40
C SER A 81 -6.85 -1.51 -3.47
N LEU A 82 -6.22 -2.62 -3.08
CA LEU A 82 -5.87 -3.71 -4.00
C LEU A 82 -7.12 -4.40 -4.56
N ALA A 83 -8.16 -4.54 -3.76
CA ALA A 83 -9.42 -5.12 -4.22
C ALA A 83 -10.05 -4.32 -5.38
N THR A 84 -9.84 -3.01 -5.47
CA THR A 84 -10.31 -2.22 -6.61
C THR A 84 -9.63 -2.65 -7.91
N VAL A 85 -8.36 -3.00 -7.85
CA VAL A 85 -7.60 -3.49 -9.01
C VAL A 85 -8.10 -4.88 -9.42
N VAL A 86 -8.31 -5.77 -8.43
CA VAL A 86 -8.86 -7.11 -8.68
C VAL A 86 -10.23 -7.01 -9.35
N ASN A 87 -11.12 -6.19 -8.81
CA ASN A 87 -12.48 -6.02 -9.34
C ASN A 87 -12.54 -5.42 -10.77
N ILE A 88 -11.44 -4.82 -11.26
CA ILE A 88 -11.39 -4.21 -12.59
C ILE A 88 -10.67 -5.11 -13.61
N ILE A 89 -9.53 -5.68 -13.23
CA ILE A 89 -8.64 -6.39 -14.19
C ILE A 89 -8.24 -7.80 -13.74
N ASP A 90 -8.60 -8.22 -12.53
CA ASP A 90 -8.33 -9.56 -11.98
C ASP A 90 -6.89 -10.07 -12.30
N PRO A 91 -5.84 -9.43 -11.76
CA PRO A 91 -4.48 -9.75 -12.14
C PRO A 91 -4.01 -11.09 -11.56
N ASP A 92 -3.25 -11.87 -12.31
CA ASP A 92 -2.63 -13.11 -11.81
C ASP A 92 -1.59 -12.85 -10.70
N VAL A 93 -0.92 -11.70 -10.75
CA VAL A 93 0.19 -11.38 -9.84
C VAL A 93 0.21 -9.91 -9.45
N PHE A 94 0.38 -9.65 -8.15
CA PHE A 94 0.82 -8.35 -7.64
C PHE A 94 2.29 -8.42 -7.22
N VAL A 95 3.12 -7.52 -7.74
CA VAL A 95 4.51 -7.38 -7.33
C VAL A 95 4.67 -6.11 -6.50
N PHE A 96 4.98 -6.25 -5.21
CA PHE A 96 5.12 -5.15 -4.26
C PHE A 96 6.53 -4.59 -4.29
N GLY A 97 6.75 -3.45 -4.95
CA GLY A 97 8.02 -2.75 -5.04
C GLY A 97 8.08 -1.48 -4.18
N GLY A 98 9.28 -0.88 -4.11
CA GLY A 98 9.55 0.34 -3.34
C GLY A 98 9.91 0.09 -1.88
N GLY A 99 10.35 1.14 -1.17
CA GLY A 99 10.94 1.03 0.17
C GLY A 99 10.06 0.38 1.22
N VAL A 100 8.74 0.61 1.17
CA VAL A 100 7.79 0.00 2.13
C VAL A 100 7.66 -1.51 1.92
N SER A 101 7.81 -2.01 0.69
CA SER A 101 7.67 -3.44 0.40
C SER A 101 8.72 -4.31 1.10
N ASN A 102 9.88 -3.74 1.43
CA ASN A 102 10.93 -4.43 2.19
C ASN A 102 10.50 -4.71 3.64
N GLU A 103 9.65 -3.84 4.18
CA GLU A 103 9.19 -3.91 5.57
C GLU A 103 7.97 -4.82 5.76
N ILE A 104 7.21 -5.08 4.67
CA ILE A 104 5.98 -5.86 4.73
C ILE A 104 6.32 -7.35 4.81
N ASP A 105 5.95 -8.01 5.88
CA ASP A 105 6.05 -9.45 6.12
C ASP A 105 4.68 -10.15 6.25
N PHE A 106 3.58 -9.40 6.09
CA PHE A 106 2.19 -9.81 6.28
C PHE A 106 1.36 -9.82 4.97
N LEU A 107 1.96 -10.17 3.84
CA LEU A 107 1.24 -10.20 2.55
C LEU A 107 0.04 -11.16 2.55
N ASP A 108 0.16 -12.30 3.23
CA ASP A 108 -0.94 -13.26 3.35
C ASP A 108 -2.13 -12.68 4.13
N GLU A 109 -1.87 -11.90 5.19
CA GLU A 109 -2.94 -11.21 5.93
C GLU A 109 -3.65 -10.19 5.05
N ILE A 110 -2.89 -9.42 4.25
CA ILE A 110 -3.48 -8.47 3.29
C ILE A 110 -4.36 -9.21 2.28
N LYS A 111 -3.89 -10.35 1.75
CA LYS A 111 -4.67 -11.18 0.83
C LYS A 111 -5.97 -11.66 1.46
N GLN A 112 -5.95 -12.11 2.70
CA GLN A 112 -7.16 -12.52 3.43
C GLN A 112 -8.12 -11.34 3.69
N LYS A 113 -7.59 -10.19 4.11
CA LYS A 113 -8.39 -8.98 4.30
C LYS A 113 -9.03 -8.49 3.00
N MET A 114 -8.32 -8.60 1.89
CA MET A 114 -8.76 -8.17 0.56
C MET A 114 -10.01 -8.93 0.08
N LYS A 115 -10.16 -10.21 0.42
CA LYS A 115 -11.33 -11.03 0.05
C LYS A 115 -12.66 -10.40 0.47
N LYS A 116 -12.68 -9.61 1.54
CA LYS A 116 -13.88 -8.90 2.01
C LYS A 116 -14.38 -7.82 1.04
N PHE A 117 -13.52 -7.38 0.14
CA PHE A 117 -13.77 -6.26 -0.78
C PHE A 117 -13.77 -6.69 -2.25
N VAL A 118 -13.38 -7.93 -2.54
CA VAL A 118 -13.42 -8.50 -3.88
C VAL A 118 -14.81 -9.03 -4.18
N ALA A 119 -15.31 -8.76 -5.38
CA ALA A 119 -16.57 -9.31 -5.86
C ALA A 119 -16.47 -10.86 -5.89
N GLY A 120 -17.42 -11.54 -5.24
CA GLY A 120 -17.36 -12.99 -5.09
C GLY A 120 -16.48 -13.48 -3.94
N GLY A 121 -15.71 -12.63 -3.29
CA GLY A 121 -14.92 -12.98 -2.10
C GLY A 121 -13.68 -13.83 -2.36
N GLU A 122 -13.33 -14.09 -3.61
CA GLU A 122 -12.20 -14.93 -3.99
C GLU A 122 -11.17 -14.15 -4.82
N PHE A 123 -9.89 -14.43 -4.56
CA PHE A 123 -8.76 -13.97 -5.36
C PHE A 123 -7.67 -15.05 -5.36
N GLU A 124 -7.43 -15.64 -6.54
CA GLU A 124 -6.46 -16.72 -6.71
C GLU A 124 -5.06 -16.23 -7.05
N GLY A 125 -4.92 -14.97 -7.49
CA GLY A 125 -3.65 -14.36 -7.85
C GLY A 125 -2.61 -14.39 -6.73
N THR A 126 -1.35 -14.17 -7.10
CA THR A 126 -0.19 -14.30 -6.20
C THR A 126 0.35 -12.94 -5.78
N PHE A 127 0.77 -12.81 -4.52
CA PHE A 127 1.48 -11.65 -4.00
C PHE A 127 2.98 -11.96 -3.93
N LEU A 128 3.81 -11.16 -4.61
CA LEU A 128 5.25 -11.35 -4.69
C LEU A 128 6.02 -10.09 -4.29
N LYS A 129 7.22 -10.29 -3.78
CA LYS A 129 8.23 -9.23 -3.65
C LYS A 129 9.12 -9.21 -4.90
N PRO A 130 9.64 -8.04 -5.32
CA PRO A 130 10.49 -7.95 -6.48
C PRO A 130 11.84 -8.64 -6.23
N LYS A 131 12.30 -9.40 -7.20
CA LYS A 131 13.59 -10.15 -7.11
C LYS A 131 14.80 -9.26 -6.79
N PHE A 132 14.75 -7.99 -7.20
CA PHE A 132 15.89 -7.05 -7.07
C PHE A 132 15.60 -5.90 -6.08
N GLY A 133 14.60 -6.06 -5.20
CA GLY A 133 14.24 -5.05 -4.20
C GLY A 133 13.93 -3.68 -4.81
N ASP A 134 14.40 -2.61 -4.17
CA ASP A 134 14.17 -1.22 -4.59
C ASP A 134 14.78 -0.87 -5.94
N ALA A 135 15.83 -1.60 -6.36
CA ALA A 135 16.49 -1.39 -7.64
C ALA A 135 15.68 -1.88 -8.85
N SER A 136 14.54 -2.56 -8.64
CA SER A 136 13.77 -3.17 -9.73
C SER A 136 13.30 -2.15 -10.77
N GLY A 137 12.84 -0.96 -10.35
CA GLY A 137 12.41 0.12 -11.26
C GLY A 137 13.56 0.67 -12.09
N VAL A 138 14.70 0.97 -11.47
CA VAL A 138 15.90 1.48 -12.17
C VAL A 138 16.44 0.45 -13.15
N ARG A 139 16.46 -0.84 -12.78
CA ARG A 139 16.87 -1.93 -13.68
C ARG A 139 15.93 -2.09 -14.87
N GLY A 140 14.62 -1.95 -14.64
CA GLY A 140 13.61 -1.96 -15.70
C GLY A 140 13.84 -0.82 -16.71
N ALA A 141 14.03 0.40 -16.23
CA ALA A 141 14.33 1.56 -17.06
C ALA A 141 15.64 1.38 -17.86
N ALA A 142 16.70 0.88 -17.22
CA ALA A 142 17.98 0.60 -17.88
C ALA A 142 17.84 -0.48 -18.97
N ARG A 143 16.96 -1.47 -18.78
CA ARG A 143 16.69 -2.50 -19.79
C ARG A 143 15.95 -1.90 -21.00
N LEU A 144 14.97 -1.04 -20.77
CA LEU A 144 14.24 -0.37 -21.86
C LEU A 144 15.20 0.46 -22.73
N ALA A 145 16.12 1.21 -22.13
CA ALA A 145 17.13 1.98 -22.85
C ALA A 145 18.06 1.12 -23.74
N ARG A 146 18.24 -0.17 -23.39
CA ARG A 146 19.03 -1.12 -24.22
C ARG A 146 18.24 -1.72 -25.37
N THR A 147 16.92 -1.80 -25.27
CA THR A 147 16.05 -2.42 -26.30
C THR A 147 15.54 -1.41 -27.31
N THR A 148 15.62 -0.12 -27.04
CA THR A 148 15.34 0.96 -27.98
C THR A 148 16.61 1.36 -28.73
N ASN A 149 17.12 0.48 -29.60
CA ASN A 149 17.96 0.89 -30.70
C ASN A 149 17.06 1.54 -31.76
N TYR A 150 17.00 2.85 -31.76
CA TYR A 150 16.52 3.63 -32.89
C TYR A 150 17.66 3.80 -33.89
#